data_d73ff9013ea787fa3a1e607216874774
#
_entry.id   d73ff9013ea787fa3a1e607216874774
#
_cell.length_a   1.000
_cell.length_b   1.000
_cell.length_c   1.000
_cell.angle_alpha   90.00
_cell.angle_beta   90.00
_cell.angle_gamma   90.00
#
_symmetry.space_group_name_H-M   'P 1'
#
loop_
_entity.id
_entity.type
_entity.pdbx_description
1 polymer ?
#
loop_
_entity_poly.entity_id
_entity_poly.type
_entity_poly.pdbx_seq_one_letter_code
_entity_poly.pdbx_strand_id
1 'polypeptide(L)'
;MSATRDPLAGAADPSTRTGDPGLHRLAAGALLISFRGTTAPDWVLRGLEDGLGGVCLFGFNVADGEQVAALSARLHEAGRPVVSLDEEGGDVTRLAYHTGSAYPGNAALGAVDDVALTERVYHAMAADLVRCGVNLDMGPVADVNTADDNPIIGTRSFGSSPELVARHTVAAVRGLQSAGIAACVKHFPGHGATHQDSHLEIPLVDASLDLLRERELVPFRAAIEAGAKSIMSAHVAVPSLTGTLPATLSRETLTRLLRRELGYDGVVITDALDMHAISRSVGLAEGAVMALAAGADLLCLGPLPTPEDVRGMVDHIVDAVAEGRLTAERLEEAAARVERLRDWFGATRAEVAEGDVIGLDAARRAVSLTGSAGPLVDPFVVEIDTPPTIAVGEVPWGVAPWLPQAEIVRVKPEEADAGALLGRARDRSLIVVVKDAHRHPDSRELISELLAARPDAVVVEMGLPIWRPGAGAYIATYGAARANARAAVELLTA
;
A
#
# COMPACT_ATOMS: atom_id res chain seq x y z
N MET A 1 70.78 10.79 14.72
CA MET A 1 69.99 11.22 13.55
C MET A 1 68.93 10.14 13.31
N SER A 2 67.77 10.32 13.89
CA SER A 2 66.64 9.41 13.78
C SER A 2 65.66 10.01 12.81
N ALA A 3 65.38 9.32 11.71
CA ALA A 3 64.43 9.74 10.70
C ALA A 3 63.01 9.27 11.16
N THR A 4 62.20 10.23 11.53
CA THR A 4 60.75 10.03 11.79
C THR A 4 60.05 9.81 10.47
N ARG A 5 59.44 8.63 10.30
CA ARG A 5 58.48 8.33 9.21
C ARG A 5 57.16 9.07 9.45
N ASP A 6 56.73 9.78 8.45
CA ASP A 6 55.42 10.45 8.37
C ASP A 6 54.30 9.40 8.17
N PRO A 7 53.24 9.33 9.01
CA PRO A 7 52.17 8.33 8.92
C PRO A 7 51.01 8.74 8.01
N LEU A 8 51.11 9.77 7.17
CA LEU A 8 50.01 10.30 6.35
C LEU A 8 50.18 10.10 4.82
N ALA A 9 51.00 9.14 4.38
CA ALA A 9 51.09 8.79 2.95
C ALA A 9 50.26 7.54 2.66
N GLY A 10 48.97 7.68 2.27
CA GLY A 10 48.15 6.57 1.89
C GLY A 10 46.63 6.82 1.84
N ALA A 11 46.17 8.07 1.80
CA ALA A 11 44.78 8.33 1.43
C ALA A 11 44.70 8.23 -0.10
N ALA A 12 44.10 7.15 -0.61
CA ALA A 12 43.81 7.00 -2.03
C ALA A 12 42.89 8.15 -2.49
N ASP A 13 43.25 8.79 -3.59
CA ASP A 13 42.52 9.84 -4.27
C ASP A 13 41.10 9.32 -4.61
N PRO A 14 40.01 9.94 -4.14
CA PRO A 14 38.65 9.52 -4.45
C PRO A 14 38.28 9.62 -5.94
N SER A 15 39.11 10.25 -6.77
CA SER A 15 38.87 10.41 -8.22
C SER A 15 39.25 9.19 -9.08
N THR A 16 39.80 8.09 -8.50
CA THR A 16 40.23 6.89 -9.24
C THR A 16 39.31 5.66 -9.09
N ARG A 17 38.15 5.77 -8.48
CA ARG A 17 37.14 4.70 -8.45
C ARG A 17 36.25 4.74 -9.70
N THR A 18 36.78 4.55 -10.89
CA THR A 18 36.00 4.21 -12.08
C THR A 18 35.73 2.72 -12.03
N GLY A 19 34.66 2.33 -11.26
CA GLY A 19 34.11 0.99 -11.34
C GLY A 19 33.55 0.69 -12.74
N ASP A 20 33.33 -0.58 -13.05
CA ASP A 20 32.75 -1.04 -14.32
C ASP A 20 31.43 -0.28 -14.61
N PRO A 21 31.33 0.53 -15.69
CA PRO A 21 30.10 1.27 -16.03
C PRO A 21 28.90 0.32 -16.24
N GLY A 22 29.15 -0.91 -16.69
CA GLY A 22 28.10 -1.93 -16.83
C GLY A 22 27.53 -2.32 -15.48
N LEU A 23 28.38 -2.50 -14.47
CA LEU A 23 27.92 -2.86 -13.12
C LEU A 23 27.15 -1.72 -12.45
N HIS A 24 27.58 -0.44 -12.63
CA HIS A 24 26.83 0.71 -12.14
C HIS A 24 25.44 0.79 -12.77
N ARG A 25 25.33 0.53 -14.07
CA ARG A 25 24.04 0.50 -14.76
C ARG A 25 23.13 -0.62 -14.25
N LEU A 26 23.68 -1.81 -13.98
CA LEU A 26 22.93 -2.91 -13.37
C LEU A 26 22.44 -2.55 -11.96
N ALA A 27 23.30 -1.96 -11.14
CA ALA A 27 22.95 -1.52 -9.79
C ALA A 27 21.87 -0.43 -9.80
N ALA A 28 21.99 0.59 -10.68
CA ALA A 28 20.97 1.62 -10.86
C ALA A 28 19.65 1.03 -11.36
N GLY A 29 19.70 0.03 -12.25
CA GLY A 29 18.55 -0.68 -12.79
C GLY A 29 17.74 -1.46 -11.74
N ALA A 30 18.34 -1.75 -10.59
CA ALA A 30 17.66 -2.39 -9.47
C ALA A 30 16.96 -1.39 -8.51
N LEU A 31 17.03 -0.07 -8.77
CA LEU A 31 16.47 0.94 -7.87
C LEU A 31 15.13 1.48 -8.38
N LEU A 32 14.15 1.52 -7.49
CA LEU A 32 12.87 2.20 -7.63
C LEU A 32 12.86 3.37 -6.65
N ILE A 33 12.99 4.58 -7.19
CA ILE A 33 13.14 5.81 -6.39
C ILE A 33 11.85 6.61 -6.33
N SER A 34 11.83 7.63 -5.48
CA SER A 34 10.84 8.71 -5.51
C SER A 34 11.53 10.07 -5.54
N PHE A 35 10.73 11.14 -5.64
CA PHE A 35 11.21 12.52 -5.59
C PHE A 35 10.09 13.44 -5.10
N ARG A 36 10.43 14.64 -4.64
CA ARG A 36 9.44 15.62 -4.19
C ARG A 36 8.88 16.43 -5.36
N GLY A 37 7.54 16.65 -5.33
CA GLY A 37 6.84 17.55 -6.24
C GLY A 37 6.15 16.86 -7.41
N THR A 38 5.41 17.63 -8.18
CA THR A 38 4.53 17.18 -9.27
C THR A 38 5.18 17.18 -10.65
N THR A 39 6.47 17.50 -10.73
CA THR A 39 7.27 17.50 -11.96
C THR A 39 8.57 16.76 -11.73
N ALA A 40 9.02 15.98 -12.72
CA ALA A 40 10.26 15.22 -12.62
C ALA A 40 11.48 16.17 -12.58
N PRO A 41 12.33 16.12 -11.53
CA PRO A 41 13.56 16.90 -11.51
C PRO A 41 14.58 16.34 -12.49
N ASP A 42 15.48 17.20 -13.00
CA ASP A 42 16.50 16.83 -13.98
C ASP A 42 17.38 15.65 -13.58
N TRP A 43 17.66 15.50 -12.29
CA TRP A 43 18.49 14.39 -11.81
C TRP A 43 17.78 13.04 -11.95
N VAL A 44 16.44 13.00 -11.83
CA VAL A 44 15.63 11.80 -12.06
C VAL A 44 15.65 11.44 -13.54
N LEU A 45 15.41 12.43 -14.44
CA LEU A 45 15.41 12.21 -15.88
C LEU A 45 16.77 11.68 -16.36
N ARG A 46 17.88 12.32 -15.93
CA ARG A 46 19.24 11.81 -16.23
C ARG A 46 19.47 10.41 -15.66
N GLY A 47 19.00 10.14 -14.43
CA GLY A 47 19.12 8.80 -13.83
C GLY A 47 18.41 7.73 -14.67
N LEU A 48 17.24 8.04 -15.25
CA LEU A 48 16.51 7.13 -16.13
C LEU A 48 17.25 6.91 -17.47
N GLU A 49 17.81 7.96 -18.06
CA GLU A 49 18.69 7.87 -19.25
C GLU A 49 19.92 6.98 -18.96
N ASP A 50 20.48 7.06 -17.76
CA ASP A 50 21.62 6.27 -17.28
C ASP A 50 21.25 4.84 -16.85
N GLY A 51 19.95 4.49 -16.82
CA GLY A 51 19.49 3.12 -16.59
C GLY A 51 18.84 2.86 -15.25
N LEU A 52 18.45 3.90 -14.51
CA LEU A 52 17.65 3.75 -13.28
C LEU A 52 16.39 2.87 -13.51
N GLY A 53 16.07 2.01 -12.54
CA GLY A 53 15.02 1.01 -12.65
C GLY A 53 13.64 1.60 -12.82
N GLY A 54 13.29 2.62 -12.05
CA GLY A 54 11.99 3.27 -12.15
C GLY A 54 11.71 4.26 -11.04
N VAL A 55 10.45 4.68 -10.97
CA VAL A 55 9.92 5.68 -10.04
C VAL A 55 8.68 5.15 -9.36
N CYS A 56 8.59 5.30 -8.03
CA CYS A 56 7.37 5.13 -7.25
C CYS A 56 6.80 6.51 -6.90
N LEU A 57 5.57 6.78 -7.32
CA LEU A 57 4.86 8.03 -7.05
C LEU A 57 4.05 7.92 -5.75
N PHE A 58 4.13 8.97 -4.92
CA PHE A 58 3.39 9.11 -3.68
C PHE A 58 2.36 10.23 -3.78
N GLY A 59 1.50 10.41 -2.77
CA GLY A 59 0.47 11.45 -2.76
C GLY A 59 1.00 12.87 -3.02
N PHE A 60 2.23 13.17 -2.59
CA PHE A 60 2.88 14.47 -2.84
C PHE A 60 3.37 14.66 -4.29
N ASN A 61 3.28 13.64 -5.13
CA ASN A 61 3.54 13.73 -6.57
C ASN A 61 2.27 13.93 -7.39
N VAL A 62 1.11 13.93 -6.76
CA VAL A 62 -0.19 13.95 -7.41
C VAL A 62 -0.93 15.25 -7.10
N ALA A 63 -1.31 16.00 -8.14
CA ALA A 63 -2.29 17.07 -8.06
C ALA A 63 -3.65 16.56 -8.61
N ASP A 64 -3.62 15.97 -9.79
CA ASP A 64 -4.73 15.33 -10.47
C ASP A 64 -4.22 14.35 -11.55
N GLY A 65 -5.15 13.63 -12.20
CA GLY A 65 -4.79 12.63 -13.21
C GLY A 65 -4.11 13.20 -14.46
N GLU A 66 -4.47 14.40 -14.91
CA GLU A 66 -3.85 15.04 -16.08
C GLU A 66 -2.40 15.43 -15.79
N GLN A 67 -2.14 15.94 -14.58
CA GLN A 67 -0.79 16.25 -14.14
C GLN A 67 0.05 14.98 -14.03
N VAL A 68 -0.48 13.88 -13.47
CA VAL A 68 0.25 12.60 -13.39
C VAL A 68 0.54 12.04 -14.78
N ALA A 69 -0.40 12.15 -15.72
CA ALA A 69 -0.17 11.74 -17.12
C ALA A 69 0.98 12.53 -17.77
N ALA A 70 1.02 13.85 -17.57
CA ALA A 70 2.10 14.69 -18.05
C ALA A 70 3.44 14.36 -17.41
N LEU A 71 3.47 14.12 -16.08
CA LEU A 71 4.65 13.68 -15.34
C LEU A 71 5.17 12.33 -15.87
N SER A 72 4.28 11.34 -16.00
CA SER A 72 4.63 9.99 -16.48
C SER A 72 5.14 10.02 -17.91
N ALA A 73 4.55 10.85 -18.79
CA ALA A 73 5.04 11.03 -20.16
C ALA A 73 6.51 11.52 -20.18
N ARG A 74 6.86 12.48 -19.32
CA ARG A 74 8.24 12.97 -19.20
C ARG A 74 9.20 11.90 -18.69
N LEU A 75 8.74 11.06 -17.74
CA LEU A 75 9.55 9.93 -17.24
C LEU A 75 9.78 8.90 -18.36
N HIS A 76 8.77 8.58 -19.16
CA HIS A 76 8.87 7.64 -20.28
C HIS A 76 9.71 8.19 -21.46
N GLU A 77 9.76 9.51 -21.68
CA GLU A 77 10.68 10.12 -22.66
C GLU A 77 12.15 9.93 -22.28
N ALA A 78 12.47 9.86 -20.97
CA ALA A 78 13.84 9.68 -20.48
C ALA A 78 14.30 8.20 -20.48
N GLY A 79 13.40 7.24 -20.75
CA GLY A 79 13.77 5.82 -20.78
C GLY A 79 12.56 4.90 -20.80
N ARG A 80 12.75 3.65 -20.31
CA ARG A 80 11.69 2.66 -20.13
C ARG A 80 11.48 2.35 -18.63
N PRO A 81 11.15 3.34 -17.78
CA PRO A 81 11.05 3.12 -16.34
C PRO A 81 9.86 2.24 -15.98
N VAL A 82 9.98 1.57 -14.82
CA VAL A 82 8.81 1.20 -14.04
C VAL A 82 8.26 2.49 -13.43
N VAL A 83 7.03 2.86 -13.75
CA VAL A 83 6.29 3.97 -13.11
C VAL A 83 5.20 3.35 -12.28
N SER A 84 5.29 3.48 -10.97
CA SER A 84 4.40 2.79 -10.03
C SER A 84 3.82 3.73 -9.00
N LEU A 85 2.74 3.30 -8.36
CA LEU A 85 2.15 3.90 -7.17
C LEU A 85 1.25 2.87 -6.46
N ASP A 86 0.76 3.21 -5.25
CA ASP A 86 -0.24 2.42 -4.53
C ASP A 86 -1.65 2.87 -4.92
N GLU A 87 -2.37 2.08 -5.67
CA GLU A 87 -3.80 2.27 -5.91
C GLU A 87 -4.55 1.00 -5.51
N GLU A 88 -4.84 0.88 -4.20
CA GLU A 88 -5.51 -0.30 -3.66
C GLU A 88 -7.04 -0.15 -3.73
N GLY A 89 -7.52 1.06 -4.05
CA GLY A 89 -8.91 1.45 -3.77
C GLY A 89 -9.13 1.64 -2.25
N GLY A 90 -10.36 2.00 -1.87
CA GLY A 90 -10.64 2.18 -0.45
C GLY A 90 -9.83 3.32 0.17
N ASP A 91 -9.17 3.00 1.28
CA ASP A 91 -8.44 3.95 2.09
C ASP A 91 -7.08 4.32 1.48
N VAL A 92 -6.48 3.43 0.69
CA VAL A 92 -5.16 3.64 0.07
C VAL A 92 -5.32 3.95 -1.41
N THR A 93 -5.15 5.21 -1.75
CA THR A 93 -5.17 5.74 -3.12
C THR A 93 -4.12 6.83 -3.27
N ARG A 94 -3.43 6.87 -4.41
CA ARG A 94 -2.54 7.98 -4.75
C ARG A 94 -3.13 8.87 -5.81
N LEU A 95 -3.82 8.32 -6.81
CA LEU A 95 -4.49 9.15 -7.85
C LEU A 95 -5.59 10.05 -7.28
N ALA A 96 -6.32 9.56 -6.29
CA ALA A 96 -7.36 10.31 -5.60
C ALA A 96 -6.93 10.79 -4.18
N TYR A 97 -5.64 11.04 -3.97
CA TYR A 97 -5.07 11.38 -2.65
C TYR A 97 -5.76 12.58 -1.98
N HIS A 98 -6.19 13.56 -2.79
CA HIS A 98 -6.83 14.78 -2.29
C HIS A 98 -8.36 14.73 -2.23
N THR A 99 -8.99 13.66 -2.77
CA THR A 99 -10.45 13.58 -2.92
C THR A 99 -11.08 12.30 -2.36
N GLY A 100 -10.27 11.30 -2.03
CA GLY A 100 -10.72 9.95 -1.67
C GLY A 100 -11.06 9.09 -2.90
N SER A 101 -10.83 7.78 -2.79
CA SER A 101 -11.01 6.84 -3.88
C SER A 101 -12.46 6.74 -4.37
N ALA A 102 -12.65 6.67 -5.68
CA ALA A 102 -13.93 6.35 -6.32
C ALA A 102 -14.29 4.85 -6.22
N TYR A 103 -13.33 4.02 -5.81
CA TYR A 103 -13.48 2.57 -5.68
C TYR A 103 -13.51 2.16 -4.21
N PRO A 104 -14.36 1.19 -3.79
CA PRO A 104 -14.30 0.63 -2.45
C PRO A 104 -13.03 -0.22 -2.30
N GLY A 105 -12.53 -0.31 -1.07
CA GLY A 105 -11.37 -1.13 -0.75
C GLY A 105 -11.66 -2.63 -0.72
N ASN A 106 -10.61 -3.40 -0.48
CA ASN A 106 -10.65 -4.85 -0.49
C ASN A 106 -11.62 -5.45 0.53
N ALA A 107 -11.71 -4.89 1.75
CA ALA A 107 -12.66 -5.40 2.75
C ALA A 107 -14.12 -5.28 2.28
N ALA A 108 -14.45 -4.20 1.58
CA ALA A 108 -15.78 -4.04 0.99
C ALA A 108 -16.02 -5.05 -0.14
N LEU A 109 -15.04 -5.28 -1.02
CA LEU A 109 -15.14 -6.29 -2.08
C LEU A 109 -15.22 -7.71 -1.51
N GLY A 110 -14.45 -8.02 -0.46
CA GLY A 110 -14.51 -9.29 0.25
C GLY A 110 -15.86 -9.51 0.97
N ALA A 111 -16.45 -8.45 1.53
CA ALA A 111 -17.77 -8.52 2.16
C ALA A 111 -18.90 -8.82 1.15
N VAL A 112 -18.76 -8.34 -0.09
CA VAL A 112 -19.69 -8.69 -1.21
C VAL A 112 -19.47 -10.10 -1.68
N ASP A 113 -18.24 -10.59 -1.68
CA ASP A 113 -17.81 -11.91 -2.15
C ASP A 113 -18.25 -12.26 -3.59
N ASP A 114 -18.07 -11.29 -4.49
CA ASP A 114 -18.29 -11.45 -5.93
C ASP A 114 -16.97 -11.20 -6.69
N VAL A 115 -16.28 -12.30 -7.04
CA VAL A 115 -14.97 -12.23 -7.72
C VAL A 115 -15.05 -11.57 -9.09
N ALA A 116 -16.19 -11.69 -9.80
CA ALA A 116 -16.37 -11.04 -11.09
C ALA A 116 -16.52 -9.51 -10.93
N LEU A 117 -17.15 -9.06 -9.84
CA LEU A 117 -17.19 -7.64 -9.48
C LEU A 117 -15.79 -7.12 -9.15
N THR A 118 -15.02 -7.87 -8.35
CA THR A 118 -13.64 -7.50 -8.00
C THR A 118 -12.77 -7.36 -9.25
N GLU A 119 -12.83 -8.30 -10.18
CA GLU A 119 -12.10 -8.22 -11.45
C GLU A 119 -12.46 -6.96 -12.23
N ARG A 120 -13.75 -6.61 -12.34
CA ARG A 120 -14.20 -5.40 -13.04
C ARG A 120 -13.77 -4.10 -12.33
N VAL A 121 -13.81 -4.07 -10.99
CA VAL A 121 -13.34 -2.89 -10.21
C VAL A 121 -11.86 -2.67 -10.44
N TYR A 122 -11.03 -3.70 -10.33
CA TYR A 122 -9.59 -3.60 -10.58
C TYR A 122 -9.25 -3.30 -12.05
N HIS A 123 -10.05 -3.78 -13.00
CA HIS A 123 -9.91 -3.39 -14.40
C HIS A 123 -10.19 -1.89 -14.62
N ALA A 124 -11.23 -1.35 -13.95
CA ALA A 124 -11.54 0.07 -14.03
C ALA A 124 -10.45 0.95 -13.39
N MET A 125 -9.92 0.53 -12.21
CA MET A 125 -8.75 1.18 -11.60
C MET A 125 -7.54 1.16 -12.53
N ALA A 126 -7.27 0.02 -13.16
CA ALA A 126 -6.19 -0.11 -14.13
C ALA A 126 -6.35 0.82 -15.33
N ALA A 127 -7.59 1.04 -15.82
CA ALA A 127 -7.85 1.99 -16.90
C ALA A 127 -7.50 3.43 -16.48
N ASP A 128 -7.75 3.82 -15.22
CA ASP A 128 -7.32 5.12 -14.67
C ASP A 128 -5.80 5.22 -14.63
N LEU A 129 -5.11 4.16 -14.17
CA LEU A 129 -3.65 4.08 -14.13
C LEU A 129 -3.02 4.20 -15.54
N VAL A 130 -3.59 3.50 -16.52
CA VAL A 130 -3.15 3.59 -17.93
C VAL A 130 -3.27 5.01 -18.46
N ARG A 131 -4.39 5.70 -18.19
CA ARG A 131 -4.56 7.11 -18.58
C ARG A 131 -3.51 8.03 -17.96
N CYS A 132 -3.07 7.72 -16.76
CA CYS A 132 -2.02 8.45 -16.04
C CYS A 132 -0.60 8.03 -16.44
N GLY A 133 -0.42 7.08 -17.37
CA GLY A 133 0.89 6.59 -17.81
C GLY A 133 1.65 5.75 -16.77
N VAL A 134 0.95 5.27 -15.75
CA VAL A 134 1.46 4.29 -14.77
C VAL A 134 1.45 2.91 -15.41
N ASN A 135 2.44 2.06 -15.12
CA ASN A 135 2.55 0.73 -15.71
C ASN A 135 2.63 -0.42 -14.69
N LEU A 136 2.77 -0.07 -13.40
CA LEU A 136 2.75 -1.03 -12.30
C LEU A 136 1.93 -0.47 -11.13
N ASP A 137 0.99 -1.26 -10.63
CA ASP A 137 0.26 -0.97 -9.40
C ASP A 137 0.86 -1.76 -8.23
N MET A 138 1.16 -1.08 -7.11
CA MET A 138 1.57 -1.70 -5.85
C MET A 138 0.36 -2.32 -5.13
N GLY A 139 -0.30 -3.23 -5.82
CA GLY A 139 -1.51 -3.95 -5.41
C GLY A 139 -1.74 -5.20 -6.26
N PRO A 140 -2.65 -6.08 -5.84
CA PRO A 140 -3.48 -6.04 -4.64
C PRO A 140 -2.77 -6.48 -3.37
N VAL A 141 -3.34 -6.11 -2.21
CA VAL A 141 -2.98 -6.68 -0.91
C VAL A 141 -3.57 -8.09 -0.81
N ALA A 142 -2.70 -9.06 -0.57
CA ALA A 142 -3.03 -10.49 -0.46
C ALA A 142 -2.88 -11.02 0.98
N ASP A 143 -2.73 -10.12 1.95
CA ASP A 143 -2.61 -10.46 3.36
C ASP A 143 -3.91 -11.02 3.91
N VAL A 144 -3.86 -12.14 4.63
CA VAL A 144 -5.00 -12.74 5.32
C VAL A 144 -5.14 -12.09 6.69
N ASN A 145 -6.09 -11.17 6.87
CA ASN A 145 -6.21 -10.35 8.07
C ASN A 145 -6.85 -11.12 9.22
N THR A 146 -6.05 -11.93 9.94
CA THR A 146 -6.51 -12.72 11.08
C THR A 146 -6.37 -12.02 12.43
N ALA A 147 -5.63 -10.91 12.50
CA ALA A 147 -5.54 -10.07 13.68
C ALA A 147 -6.56 -8.93 13.56
N ASP A 148 -7.58 -8.95 14.38
CA ASP A 148 -8.65 -7.94 14.36
C ASP A 148 -8.14 -6.52 14.64
N ASP A 149 -7.08 -6.40 15.44
CA ASP A 149 -6.42 -5.15 15.81
C ASP A 149 -5.19 -4.81 14.94
N ASN A 150 -5.00 -5.49 13.81
CA ASN A 150 -3.91 -5.21 12.88
C ASN A 150 -3.86 -3.72 12.53
N PRO A 151 -2.74 -3.02 12.82
CA PRO A 151 -2.68 -1.56 12.68
C PRO A 151 -2.52 -1.09 11.24
N ILE A 152 -2.11 -1.95 10.32
CA ILE A 152 -1.66 -1.58 8.98
C ILE A 152 -2.49 -2.23 7.87
N ILE A 153 -2.97 -3.45 8.06
CA ILE A 153 -3.71 -4.17 7.03
C ILE A 153 -5.20 -3.85 7.11
N GLY A 154 -5.92 -4.36 8.09
CA GLY A 154 -7.32 -4.01 8.32
C GLY A 154 -8.18 -4.03 7.04
N THR A 155 -8.79 -2.88 6.70
CA THR A 155 -9.62 -2.68 5.52
C THR A 155 -8.92 -2.91 4.17
N ARG A 156 -7.58 -2.94 4.15
CA ARG A 156 -6.80 -3.23 2.94
C ARG A 156 -6.83 -4.70 2.53
N SER A 157 -7.19 -5.62 3.44
CA SER A 157 -7.37 -7.05 3.14
C SER A 157 -8.79 -7.36 2.65
N PHE A 158 -8.92 -8.37 1.79
CA PHE A 158 -10.23 -8.92 1.42
C PHE A 158 -10.94 -9.63 2.58
N GLY A 159 -10.23 -10.03 3.63
CA GLY A 159 -10.79 -10.66 4.82
C GLY A 159 -9.82 -11.59 5.56
N SER A 160 -10.39 -12.45 6.42
CA SER A 160 -9.63 -13.35 7.30
C SER A 160 -9.61 -14.82 6.84
N SER A 161 -10.33 -15.18 5.76
CA SER A 161 -10.26 -16.53 5.16
C SER A 161 -9.21 -16.57 4.06
N PRO A 162 -8.24 -17.49 4.11
CA PRO A 162 -7.22 -17.66 3.06
C PRO A 162 -7.84 -17.88 1.67
N GLU A 163 -8.92 -18.64 1.59
CA GLU A 163 -9.60 -18.96 0.32
C GLU A 163 -10.34 -17.75 -0.24
N LEU A 164 -10.96 -16.94 0.63
CA LEU A 164 -11.59 -15.68 0.23
C LEU A 164 -10.53 -14.73 -0.35
N VAL A 165 -9.46 -14.50 0.39
CA VAL A 165 -8.38 -13.62 -0.03
C VAL A 165 -7.76 -14.13 -1.34
N ALA A 166 -7.52 -15.44 -1.48
CA ALA A 166 -6.94 -16.03 -2.68
C ALA A 166 -7.77 -15.78 -3.93
N ARG A 167 -9.10 -16.08 -3.89
CA ARG A 167 -9.95 -15.90 -5.09
C ARG A 167 -10.11 -14.45 -5.50
N HIS A 168 -10.18 -13.52 -4.51
CA HIS A 168 -10.24 -12.09 -4.78
C HIS A 168 -8.90 -11.52 -5.27
N THR A 169 -7.77 -11.99 -4.72
CA THR A 169 -6.43 -11.65 -5.22
C THR A 169 -6.26 -12.05 -6.69
N VAL A 170 -6.70 -13.26 -7.06
CA VAL A 170 -6.68 -13.72 -8.47
C VAL A 170 -7.51 -12.80 -9.36
N ALA A 171 -8.71 -12.44 -8.92
CA ALA A 171 -9.60 -11.53 -9.66
C ALA A 171 -8.97 -10.14 -9.83
N ALA A 172 -8.35 -9.60 -8.78
CA ALA A 172 -7.65 -8.32 -8.82
C ALA A 172 -6.45 -8.34 -9.77
N VAL A 173 -5.61 -9.40 -9.71
CA VAL A 173 -4.48 -9.60 -10.64
C VAL A 173 -4.95 -9.64 -12.09
N ARG A 174 -6.03 -10.37 -12.37
CA ARG A 174 -6.62 -10.44 -13.72
C ARG A 174 -7.15 -9.11 -14.17
N GLY A 175 -7.87 -8.38 -13.30
CA GLY A 175 -8.40 -7.05 -13.58
C GLY A 175 -7.29 -6.08 -13.98
N LEU A 176 -6.24 -5.95 -13.17
CA LEU A 176 -5.09 -5.10 -13.44
C LEU A 176 -4.38 -5.49 -14.75
N GLN A 177 -4.03 -6.76 -14.88
CA GLN A 177 -3.17 -7.21 -15.98
C GLN A 177 -3.91 -7.28 -17.32
N SER A 178 -5.25 -7.47 -17.33
CA SER A 178 -6.04 -7.40 -18.55
C SER A 178 -6.05 -6.00 -19.20
N ALA A 179 -5.81 -4.95 -18.40
CA ALA A 179 -5.68 -3.58 -18.88
C ALA A 179 -4.21 -3.18 -19.20
N GLY A 180 -3.24 -4.06 -18.96
CA GLY A 180 -1.82 -3.79 -19.21
C GLY A 180 -1.07 -3.17 -18.03
N ILE A 181 -1.64 -3.16 -16.82
CA ILE A 181 -0.98 -2.76 -15.57
C ILE A 181 -0.41 -4.00 -14.88
N ALA A 182 0.88 -4.00 -14.56
CA ALA A 182 1.46 -5.08 -13.79
C ALA A 182 0.96 -5.04 -12.35
N ALA A 183 0.41 -6.14 -11.86
CA ALA A 183 0.05 -6.30 -10.47
C ALA A 183 1.29 -6.58 -9.61
N CYS A 184 1.41 -5.91 -8.46
CA CYS A 184 2.41 -6.19 -7.42
C CYS A 184 1.72 -6.71 -6.16
N VAL A 185 1.61 -8.03 -6.05
CA VAL A 185 0.89 -8.69 -4.96
C VAL A 185 1.69 -8.60 -3.66
N LYS A 186 1.04 -8.11 -2.59
CA LYS A 186 1.73 -7.76 -1.32
C LYS A 186 0.97 -8.18 -0.08
N HIS A 187 1.64 -8.35 1.05
CA HIS A 187 3.08 -8.23 1.36
C HIS A 187 3.66 -9.61 1.71
N PHE A 188 4.43 -10.19 0.82
CA PHE A 188 4.96 -11.57 0.98
C PHE A 188 5.95 -11.67 2.17
N PRO A 189 5.85 -12.68 3.06
CA PRO A 189 5.02 -13.90 3.00
C PRO A 189 3.66 -13.77 3.69
N GLY A 190 3.18 -12.58 4.05
CA GLY A 190 1.92 -12.29 4.72
C GLY A 190 2.11 -11.39 5.94
N HIS A 191 1.32 -10.32 6.03
CA HIS A 191 1.37 -9.30 7.09
C HIS A 191 0.06 -9.24 7.91
N GLY A 192 -0.94 -10.07 7.57
CA GLY A 192 -2.30 -9.98 8.11
C GLY A 192 -2.46 -10.48 9.55
N ALA A 193 -1.46 -11.21 10.10
CA ALA A 193 -1.48 -11.77 11.44
C ALA A 193 -0.62 -10.99 12.45
N THR A 194 -0.19 -9.76 12.13
CA THR A 194 0.66 -8.93 12.99
C THR A 194 -0.17 -7.96 13.83
N HIS A 195 0.35 -7.64 15.03
CA HIS A 195 -0.20 -6.63 15.95
C HIS A 195 0.68 -5.37 15.98
N GLN A 196 1.66 -5.26 15.10
CA GLN A 196 2.70 -4.23 15.07
C GLN A 196 2.77 -3.59 13.70
N ASP A 197 3.24 -2.34 13.66
CA ASP A 197 3.41 -1.55 12.43
C ASP A 197 4.85 -1.67 11.94
N SER A 198 5.05 -2.19 10.72
CA SER A 198 6.36 -2.33 10.07
C SER A 198 7.06 -1.00 9.77
N HIS A 199 6.33 0.12 9.77
CA HIS A 199 6.92 1.44 9.66
C HIS A 199 7.66 1.87 10.95
N LEU A 200 7.32 1.28 12.09
CA LEU A 200 7.84 1.67 13.40
C LEU A 200 8.83 0.66 13.99
N GLU A 201 8.61 -0.64 13.78
CA GLU A 201 9.41 -1.75 14.29
C GLU A 201 9.35 -2.96 13.36
N ILE A 202 10.05 -4.05 13.67
CA ILE A 202 9.93 -5.31 12.91
C ILE A 202 8.75 -6.09 13.44
N PRO A 203 7.61 -6.20 12.70
CA PRO A 203 6.47 -6.96 13.15
C PRO A 203 6.77 -8.45 13.15
N LEU A 204 6.18 -9.16 14.10
CA LEU A 204 6.34 -10.59 14.27
C LEU A 204 5.11 -11.34 13.76
N VAL A 205 5.32 -12.28 12.84
CA VAL A 205 4.33 -13.29 12.48
C VAL A 205 4.71 -14.59 13.21
N ASP A 206 4.09 -14.83 14.35
CA ASP A 206 4.31 -16.04 15.14
C ASP A 206 3.51 -17.21 14.57
N ALA A 207 4.04 -17.79 13.48
CA ALA A 207 3.43 -18.91 12.79
C ALA A 207 4.45 -20.03 12.52
N SER A 208 4.02 -21.28 12.65
CA SER A 208 4.79 -22.42 12.15
C SER A 208 4.86 -22.39 10.62
N LEU A 209 5.82 -23.06 10.02
CA LEU A 209 5.91 -23.16 8.55
C LEU A 209 4.66 -23.81 7.93
N ASP A 210 4.04 -24.74 8.62
CA ASP A 210 2.82 -25.41 8.13
C ASP A 210 1.64 -24.43 8.17
N LEU A 211 1.46 -23.70 9.27
CA LEU A 211 0.43 -22.66 9.37
C LEU A 211 0.65 -21.55 8.33
N LEU A 212 1.91 -21.14 8.10
CA LEU A 212 2.23 -20.17 7.05
C LEU A 212 1.77 -20.68 5.67
N ARG A 213 2.01 -21.96 5.36
CA ARG A 213 1.60 -22.59 4.10
C ARG A 213 0.09 -22.74 3.94
N GLU A 214 -0.62 -22.99 5.04
CA GLU A 214 -2.07 -23.21 5.06
C GLU A 214 -2.87 -21.91 5.12
N ARG A 215 -2.25 -20.81 5.51
CA ARG A 215 -2.92 -19.53 5.72
C ARG A 215 -2.34 -18.44 4.84
N GLU A 216 -1.17 -17.89 5.18
CA GLU A 216 -0.60 -16.71 4.51
C GLU A 216 -0.21 -16.95 3.06
N LEU A 217 0.32 -18.15 2.75
CA LEU A 217 0.82 -18.43 1.40
C LEU A 217 -0.26 -18.86 0.41
N VAL A 218 -1.48 -19.14 0.85
CA VAL A 218 -2.58 -19.56 -0.04
C VAL A 218 -2.88 -18.50 -1.11
N PRO A 219 -3.07 -17.20 -0.76
CA PRO A 219 -3.30 -16.15 -1.76
C PRO A 219 -2.10 -15.94 -2.70
N PHE A 220 -0.88 -16.00 -2.19
CA PHE A 220 0.32 -15.81 -3.02
C PHE A 220 0.51 -16.95 -4.02
N ARG A 221 0.26 -18.20 -3.62
CA ARG A 221 0.27 -19.34 -4.53
C ARG A 221 -0.74 -19.16 -5.66
N ALA A 222 -1.97 -18.79 -5.32
CA ALA A 222 -3.01 -18.52 -6.30
C ALA A 222 -2.65 -17.35 -7.24
N ALA A 223 -2.03 -16.28 -6.73
CA ALA A 223 -1.56 -15.16 -7.53
C ALA A 223 -0.43 -15.57 -8.49
N ILE A 224 0.50 -16.40 -8.05
CA ILE A 224 1.58 -16.96 -8.90
C ILE A 224 0.99 -17.79 -10.03
N GLU A 225 0.04 -18.67 -9.73
CA GLU A 225 -0.66 -19.49 -10.72
C GLU A 225 -1.48 -18.62 -11.70
N ALA A 226 -2.02 -17.49 -11.24
CA ALA A 226 -2.69 -16.49 -12.09
C ALA A 226 -1.72 -15.64 -12.93
N GLY A 227 -0.42 -15.80 -12.76
CA GLY A 227 0.61 -15.11 -13.54
C GLY A 227 0.90 -13.68 -13.10
N ALA A 228 0.82 -13.38 -11.79
CA ALA A 228 1.19 -12.08 -11.22
C ALA A 228 2.60 -11.66 -11.65
N LYS A 229 2.75 -10.43 -12.15
CA LYS A 229 4.01 -9.94 -12.74
C LYS A 229 5.03 -9.53 -11.70
N SER A 230 4.57 -9.05 -10.55
CA SER A 230 5.45 -8.74 -9.43
C SER A 230 4.85 -9.14 -8.08
N ILE A 231 5.73 -9.36 -7.11
CA ILE A 231 5.39 -9.62 -5.71
C ILE A 231 6.26 -8.71 -4.85
N MET A 232 5.64 -8.03 -3.88
CA MET A 232 6.35 -7.21 -2.90
C MET A 232 6.65 -8.01 -1.65
N SER A 233 7.90 -7.94 -1.18
CA SER A 233 8.33 -8.56 0.07
C SER A 233 8.03 -7.66 1.27
N ALA A 234 7.59 -8.26 2.38
CA ALA A 234 7.30 -7.57 3.63
C ALA A 234 8.53 -7.45 4.54
N HIS A 235 8.55 -6.39 5.37
CA HIS A 235 9.54 -6.24 6.43
C HIS A 235 9.08 -6.88 7.75
N VAL A 236 8.54 -8.09 7.68
CA VAL A 236 8.09 -8.87 8.83
C VAL A 236 9.09 -9.97 9.19
N ALA A 237 9.23 -10.30 10.46
CA ALA A 237 9.96 -11.47 10.89
C ALA A 237 9.00 -12.64 11.09
N VAL A 238 9.39 -13.81 10.58
CA VAL A 238 8.70 -15.09 10.80
C VAL A 238 9.70 -16.05 11.44
N PRO A 239 9.72 -16.21 12.76
CA PRO A 239 10.80 -16.92 13.45
C PRO A 239 11.06 -18.32 12.93
N SER A 240 10.02 -19.04 12.51
CA SER A 240 10.12 -20.39 11.93
C SER A 240 10.76 -20.41 10.53
N LEU A 241 10.86 -19.27 9.86
CA LEU A 241 11.40 -19.12 8.50
C LEU A 241 12.65 -18.24 8.46
N THR A 242 12.60 -17.07 9.12
CA THR A 242 13.61 -16.02 9.00
C THR A 242 14.47 -15.84 10.25
N GLY A 243 14.11 -16.49 11.37
CA GLY A 243 14.65 -16.11 12.67
C GLY A 243 14.21 -14.70 13.04
N THR A 244 15.17 -13.82 13.30
CA THR A 244 14.93 -12.40 13.65
C THR A 244 15.07 -11.45 12.45
N LEU A 245 15.46 -11.96 11.27
CA LEU A 245 15.61 -11.11 10.08
C LEU A 245 14.25 -10.76 9.48
N PRO A 246 14.08 -9.55 8.93
CA PRO A 246 12.96 -9.26 8.04
C PRO A 246 12.93 -10.19 6.83
N ALA A 247 11.75 -10.60 6.40
CA ALA A 247 11.56 -11.50 5.27
C ALA A 247 12.22 -10.98 3.98
N THR A 248 12.21 -9.65 3.77
CA THR A 248 12.89 -8.96 2.65
C THR A 248 14.40 -9.25 2.60
N LEU A 249 15.06 -9.44 3.75
CA LEU A 249 16.51 -9.69 3.85
C LEU A 249 16.85 -11.19 3.92
N SER A 250 15.87 -12.07 3.85
CA SER A 250 16.03 -13.51 4.08
C SER A 250 16.07 -14.31 2.78
N ARG A 251 17.20 -14.98 2.51
CA ARG A 251 17.32 -15.94 1.40
C ARG A 251 16.35 -17.12 1.54
N GLU A 252 16.05 -17.52 2.78
CA GLU A 252 15.07 -18.56 3.06
C GLU A 252 13.69 -18.16 2.55
N THR A 253 13.34 -16.86 2.68
CA THR A 253 12.06 -16.32 2.20
C THR A 253 12.06 -16.13 0.69
N LEU A 254 12.98 -15.32 0.14
CA LEU A 254 12.89 -14.92 -1.26
C LEU A 254 13.44 -15.97 -2.22
N THR A 255 14.59 -16.58 -1.90
CA THR A 255 15.20 -17.58 -2.80
C THR A 255 14.62 -18.97 -2.57
N ARG A 256 14.57 -19.47 -1.32
CA ARG A 256 14.14 -20.86 -1.08
C ARG A 256 12.61 -20.98 -1.17
N LEU A 257 11.86 -20.18 -0.40
CA LEU A 257 10.41 -20.32 -0.36
C LEU A 257 9.75 -19.77 -1.65
N LEU A 258 9.98 -18.47 -1.98
CA LEU A 258 9.28 -17.85 -3.10
C LEU A 258 9.75 -18.36 -4.47
N ARG A 259 11.07 -18.33 -4.73
CA ARG A 259 11.60 -18.74 -6.06
C ARG A 259 11.53 -20.24 -6.29
N ARG A 260 12.05 -21.06 -5.32
CA ARG A 260 12.22 -22.48 -5.56
C ARG A 260 11.01 -23.33 -5.17
N GLU A 261 10.41 -23.07 -3.98
CA GLU A 261 9.29 -23.87 -3.50
C GLU A 261 7.98 -23.46 -4.21
N LEU A 262 7.69 -22.16 -4.31
CA LEU A 262 6.49 -21.65 -4.98
C LEU A 262 6.67 -21.44 -6.50
N GLY A 263 7.88 -21.57 -7.03
CA GLY A 263 8.17 -21.51 -8.46
C GLY A 263 8.02 -20.12 -9.10
N TYR A 264 8.13 -19.05 -8.33
CA TYR A 264 7.93 -17.68 -8.83
C TYR A 264 9.13 -17.15 -9.61
N ASP A 265 8.95 -16.76 -10.89
CA ASP A 265 10.00 -16.17 -11.74
C ASP A 265 9.70 -14.73 -12.20
N GLY A 266 8.65 -14.09 -11.66
CA GLY A 266 8.39 -12.65 -11.88
C GLY A 266 9.31 -11.75 -11.05
N VAL A 267 9.10 -10.43 -11.12
CA VAL A 267 9.89 -9.44 -10.38
C VAL A 267 9.54 -9.45 -8.88
N VAL A 268 10.53 -9.54 -8.02
CA VAL A 268 10.38 -9.31 -6.58
C VAL A 268 10.78 -7.88 -6.27
N ILE A 269 9.81 -7.10 -5.76
CA ILE A 269 10.00 -5.72 -5.33
C ILE A 269 10.09 -5.71 -3.80
N THR A 270 10.95 -4.91 -3.20
CA THR A 270 10.94 -4.74 -1.75
C THR A 270 9.85 -3.77 -1.35
N ASP A 271 9.29 -3.93 -0.15
CA ASP A 271 8.66 -2.79 0.52
C ASP A 271 9.70 -1.68 0.75
N ALA A 272 9.25 -0.50 1.15
CA ALA A 272 10.11 0.68 1.25
C ALA A 272 11.26 0.47 2.25
N LEU A 273 12.50 0.49 1.76
CA LEU A 273 13.69 0.18 2.57
C LEU A 273 14.01 1.23 3.64
N ASP A 274 13.46 2.43 3.54
CA ASP A 274 13.61 3.48 4.56
C ASP A 274 12.75 3.23 5.81
N MET A 275 11.81 2.29 5.77
CA MET A 275 11.02 1.88 6.94
C MET A 275 11.94 1.42 8.09
N HIS A 276 11.54 1.72 9.34
CA HIS A 276 12.38 1.48 10.50
C HIS A 276 12.78 0.01 10.68
N ALA A 277 11.98 -0.92 10.21
CA ALA A 277 12.30 -2.35 10.22
C ALA A 277 13.63 -2.66 9.50
N ILE A 278 14.02 -1.88 8.51
CA ILE A 278 15.28 -2.01 7.77
C ILE A 278 16.27 -0.92 8.18
N SER A 279 15.87 0.35 8.06
CA SER A 279 16.79 1.50 8.21
C SER A 279 17.43 1.58 9.59
N ARG A 280 16.73 1.15 10.65
CA ARG A 280 17.26 1.09 12.03
C ARG A 280 17.93 -0.23 12.39
N SER A 281 17.71 -1.30 11.63
CA SER A 281 18.33 -2.61 11.91
C SER A 281 19.72 -2.74 11.28
N VAL A 282 19.82 -2.61 9.96
CA VAL A 282 21.07 -2.80 9.20
C VAL A 282 21.49 -1.54 8.44
N GLY A 283 20.63 -0.52 8.37
CA GLY A 283 20.84 0.66 7.55
C GLY A 283 20.37 0.46 6.10
N LEU A 284 20.05 1.58 5.42
CA LEU A 284 19.45 1.57 4.10
C LEU A 284 20.33 0.90 3.05
N ALA A 285 21.63 1.27 2.99
CA ALA A 285 22.55 0.79 1.97
C ALA A 285 22.87 -0.70 2.11
N GLU A 286 23.12 -1.16 3.34
CA GLU A 286 23.37 -2.58 3.59
C GLU A 286 22.09 -3.40 3.41
N GLY A 287 20.92 -2.86 3.81
CA GLY A 287 19.61 -3.45 3.56
C GLY A 287 19.35 -3.71 2.07
N ALA A 288 19.77 -2.79 1.21
CA ALA A 288 19.68 -2.94 -0.24
C ALA A 288 20.53 -4.11 -0.75
N VAL A 289 21.79 -4.19 -0.32
CA VAL A 289 22.69 -5.31 -0.68
C VAL A 289 22.15 -6.64 -0.19
N MET A 290 21.69 -6.70 1.07
CA MET A 290 21.11 -7.92 1.64
C MET A 290 19.82 -8.35 0.93
N ALA A 291 18.94 -7.41 0.56
CA ALA A 291 17.71 -7.70 -0.18
C ALA A 291 18.01 -8.28 -1.58
N LEU A 292 18.96 -7.68 -2.32
CA LEU A 292 19.42 -8.21 -3.60
C LEU A 292 20.03 -9.60 -3.45
N ALA A 293 20.89 -9.81 -2.46
CA ALA A 293 21.49 -11.12 -2.17
C ALA A 293 20.43 -12.15 -1.74
N ALA A 294 19.35 -11.73 -1.08
CA ALA A 294 18.24 -12.58 -0.70
C ALA A 294 17.35 -13.02 -1.89
N GLY A 295 17.33 -12.23 -2.98
CA GLY A 295 16.56 -12.58 -4.19
C GLY A 295 15.59 -11.51 -4.67
N ALA A 296 15.63 -10.29 -4.13
CA ALA A 296 14.89 -9.13 -4.65
C ALA A 296 15.49 -8.66 -5.97
N ASP A 297 14.69 -8.10 -6.85
CA ASP A 297 15.11 -7.62 -8.17
C ASP A 297 14.98 -6.11 -8.32
N LEU A 298 14.02 -5.48 -7.62
CA LEU A 298 13.78 -4.05 -7.66
C LEU A 298 13.57 -3.54 -6.22
N LEU A 299 14.34 -2.53 -5.84
CA LEU A 299 14.41 -2.00 -4.49
C LEU A 299 13.64 -0.70 -4.38
N CYS A 300 12.51 -0.69 -3.66
CA CYS A 300 11.81 0.54 -3.32
C CYS A 300 12.60 1.27 -2.22
N LEU A 301 13.16 2.46 -2.54
CA LEU A 301 13.96 3.21 -1.57
C LEU A 301 13.11 3.99 -0.55
N GLY A 302 11.80 4.06 -0.77
CA GLY A 302 10.89 4.85 0.05
C GLY A 302 10.79 6.31 -0.41
N PRO A 303 10.09 7.17 0.38
CA PRO A 303 9.88 8.56 0.01
C PRO A 303 11.16 9.40 0.14
N LEU A 304 11.37 10.25 -0.87
CA LEU A 304 12.28 11.39 -0.86
C LEU A 304 13.79 11.09 -0.70
N PRO A 305 14.39 10.12 -1.40
CA PRO A 305 15.84 10.02 -1.46
C PRO A 305 16.42 11.25 -2.17
N THR A 306 17.60 11.69 -1.73
CA THR A 306 18.35 12.73 -2.44
C THR A 306 19.15 12.14 -3.63
N PRO A 307 19.60 12.96 -4.59
CA PRO A 307 20.51 12.49 -5.65
C PRO A 307 21.78 11.84 -5.10
N GLU A 308 22.27 12.34 -3.95
CA GLU A 308 23.43 11.82 -3.22
C GLU A 308 23.15 10.44 -2.65
N ASP A 309 21.96 10.23 -2.06
CA ASP A 309 21.54 8.93 -1.52
C ASP A 309 21.47 7.88 -2.62
N VAL A 310 20.91 8.23 -3.78
CA VAL A 310 20.80 7.32 -4.93
C VAL A 310 22.19 6.94 -5.48
N ARG A 311 23.10 7.92 -5.65
CA ARG A 311 24.47 7.64 -6.09
C ARG A 311 25.21 6.78 -5.07
N GLY A 312 25.17 7.16 -3.78
CA GLY A 312 25.79 6.39 -2.70
C GLY A 312 25.27 4.96 -2.61
N MET A 313 23.98 4.74 -2.92
CA MET A 313 23.39 3.41 -2.97
C MET A 313 23.97 2.58 -4.13
N VAL A 314 24.05 3.16 -5.32
CA VAL A 314 24.66 2.50 -6.49
C VAL A 314 26.11 2.12 -6.20
N ASP A 315 26.91 3.06 -5.66
CA ASP A 315 28.30 2.82 -5.31
C ASP A 315 28.42 1.70 -4.26
N HIS A 316 27.57 1.69 -3.24
CA HIS A 316 27.58 0.66 -2.19
C HIS A 316 27.23 -0.74 -2.73
N ILE A 317 26.30 -0.83 -3.68
CA ILE A 317 25.97 -2.10 -4.35
C ILE A 317 27.15 -2.58 -5.19
N VAL A 318 27.83 -1.68 -5.93
CA VAL A 318 29.00 -2.00 -6.73
C VAL A 318 30.18 -2.43 -5.84
N ASP A 319 30.44 -1.73 -4.74
CA ASP A 319 31.46 -2.11 -3.76
C ASP A 319 31.15 -3.50 -3.15
N ALA A 320 29.88 -3.81 -2.86
CA ALA A 320 29.48 -5.12 -2.36
C ALA A 320 29.76 -6.26 -3.35
N VAL A 321 29.66 -5.99 -4.66
CA VAL A 321 30.07 -6.97 -5.69
C VAL A 321 31.59 -7.16 -5.69
N ALA A 322 32.35 -6.06 -5.63
CA ALA A 322 33.81 -6.13 -5.59
C ALA A 322 34.34 -6.86 -4.33
N GLU A 323 33.61 -6.76 -3.22
CA GLU A 323 33.92 -7.43 -1.94
C GLU A 323 33.38 -8.89 -1.87
N GLY A 324 32.61 -9.35 -2.86
CA GLY A 324 32.03 -10.69 -2.92
C GLY A 324 30.83 -10.92 -1.98
N ARG A 325 30.23 -9.85 -1.43
CA ARG A 325 28.98 -9.91 -0.65
C ARG A 325 27.74 -10.07 -1.52
N LEU A 326 27.81 -9.60 -2.75
CA LEU A 326 26.82 -9.76 -3.81
C LEU A 326 27.54 -10.29 -5.07
N THR A 327 26.89 -11.06 -5.93
CA THR A 327 27.50 -11.50 -7.19
C THR A 327 26.98 -10.67 -8.36
N ALA A 328 27.81 -10.47 -9.39
CA ALA A 328 27.40 -9.77 -10.61
C ALA A 328 26.25 -10.50 -11.31
N GLU A 329 26.29 -11.85 -11.33
CA GLU A 329 25.23 -12.70 -11.89
C GLU A 329 23.88 -12.45 -11.21
N ARG A 330 23.86 -12.14 -9.88
CA ARG A 330 22.61 -11.83 -9.18
C ARG A 330 22.01 -10.50 -9.68
N LEU A 331 22.82 -9.50 -9.97
CA LEU A 331 22.36 -8.24 -10.56
C LEU A 331 21.90 -8.43 -12.01
N GLU A 332 22.60 -9.25 -12.80
CA GLU A 332 22.18 -9.61 -14.16
C GLU A 332 20.84 -10.35 -14.18
N GLU A 333 20.62 -11.28 -13.24
CA GLU A 333 19.32 -11.95 -13.07
C GLU A 333 18.21 -10.96 -12.71
N ALA A 334 18.46 -9.99 -11.81
CA ALA A 334 17.50 -8.96 -11.45
C ALA A 334 17.15 -8.11 -12.66
N ALA A 335 18.16 -7.60 -13.36
CA ALA A 335 17.99 -6.81 -14.58
C ALA A 335 17.20 -7.57 -15.64
N ALA A 336 17.49 -8.87 -15.87
CA ALA A 336 16.78 -9.70 -16.83
C ALA A 336 15.29 -9.84 -16.49
N ARG A 337 14.92 -9.94 -15.19
CA ARG A 337 13.52 -9.99 -14.77
C ARG A 337 12.83 -8.64 -14.97
N VAL A 338 13.48 -7.54 -14.59
CA VAL A 338 12.96 -6.19 -14.81
C VAL A 338 12.78 -5.89 -16.30
N GLU A 339 13.71 -6.32 -17.17
CA GLU A 339 13.56 -6.17 -18.63
C GLU A 339 12.37 -6.98 -19.17
N ARG A 340 12.18 -8.23 -18.73
CA ARG A 340 10.98 -9.01 -19.11
C ARG A 340 9.67 -8.34 -18.67
N LEU A 341 9.67 -7.67 -17.51
CA LEU A 341 8.52 -6.88 -17.05
C LEU A 341 8.30 -5.68 -17.98
N ARG A 342 9.37 -4.94 -18.33
CA ARG A 342 9.32 -3.80 -19.27
C ARG A 342 8.84 -4.20 -20.66
N ASP A 343 9.22 -5.39 -21.15
CA ASP A 343 8.76 -5.92 -22.43
C ASP A 343 7.27 -6.29 -22.41
N TRP A 344 6.76 -6.65 -21.24
CA TRP A 344 5.33 -6.94 -21.08
C TRP A 344 4.47 -5.68 -21.06
N PHE A 345 4.99 -4.52 -20.61
CA PHE A 345 4.25 -3.26 -20.56
C PHE A 345 3.74 -2.85 -21.95
N GLY A 346 2.49 -2.41 -22.01
CA GLY A 346 1.90 -1.89 -23.24
C GLY A 346 1.50 -2.94 -24.27
N ALA A 347 1.60 -4.23 -23.94
CA ALA A 347 1.11 -5.31 -24.81
C ALA A 347 -0.43 -5.32 -24.94
N THR A 348 -1.15 -4.71 -24.01
CA THR A 348 -2.61 -4.65 -23.96
C THR A 348 -3.07 -3.20 -23.80
N ARG A 349 -4.00 -2.74 -24.64
CA ARG A 349 -4.67 -1.45 -24.47
C ARG A 349 -6.08 -1.70 -23.97
N ALA A 350 -6.43 -1.16 -22.80
CA ALA A 350 -7.77 -1.25 -22.27
C ALA A 350 -8.75 -0.35 -23.03
N GLU A 351 -9.97 -0.83 -23.27
CA GLU A 351 -11.11 0.05 -23.49
C GLU A 351 -11.45 0.75 -22.17
N VAL A 352 -11.58 2.08 -22.20
CA VAL A 352 -11.81 2.90 -21.02
C VAL A 352 -13.22 2.63 -20.48
N ALA A 353 -13.35 1.92 -19.36
CA ALA A 353 -14.58 1.81 -18.59
C ALA A 353 -14.81 3.09 -17.75
N GLU A 354 -16.06 3.47 -17.52
CA GLU A 354 -16.40 4.57 -16.60
C GLU A 354 -16.22 4.12 -15.15
N GLY A 355 -15.08 4.47 -14.53
CA GLY A 355 -14.67 4.00 -13.22
C GLY A 355 -15.63 4.35 -12.07
N ASP A 356 -16.14 5.57 -12.02
CA ASP A 356 -16.99 6.04 -10.92
C ASP A 356 -18.31 5.25 -10.77
N VAL A 357 -18.87 4.74 -11.84
CA VAL A 357 -20.12 3.98 -11.81
C VAL A 357 -19.92 2.63 -11.12
N ILE A 358 -18.90 1.87 -11.51
CA ILE A 358 -18.67 0.53 -10.96
C ILE A 358 -18.21 0.56 -9.50
N GLY A 359 -17.41 1.57 -9.11
CA GLY A 359 -16.97 1.74 -7.74
C GLY A 359 -18.14 2.00 -6.79
N LEU A 360 -19.07 2.88 -7.16
CA LEU A 360 -20.26 3.15 -6.38
C LEU A 360 -21.20 1.94 -6.30
N ASP A 361 -21.39 1.21 -7.40
CA ASP A 361 -22.21 0.00 -7.40
C ASP A 361 -21.64 -1.08 -6.48
N ALA A 362 -20.32 -1.24 -6.47
CA ALA A 362 -19.65 -2.16 -5.55
C ALA A 362 -19.81 -1.71 -4.10
N ALA A 363 -19.65 -0.41 -3.81
CA ALA A 363 -19.85 0.15 -2.47
C ALA A 363 -21.30 -0.04 -1.96
N ARG A 364 -22.32 0.18 -2.82
CA ARG A 364 -23.74 -0.05 -2.50
C ARG A 364 -24.02 -1.49 -2.14
N ARG A 365 -23.36 -2.45 -2.79
CA ARG A 365 -23.50 -3.87 -2.50
C ARG A 365 -22.81 -4.29 -1.21
N ALA A 366 -21.74 -3.57 -0.82
CA ALA A 366 -20.95 -3.88 0.37
C ALA A 366 -21.57 -3.29 1.64
N VAL A 367 -22.14 -2.06 1.55
CA VAL A 367 -22.69 -1.38 2.72
C VAL A 367 -23.86 -2.17 3.33
N SER A 368 -23.86 -2.28 4.66
CA SER A 368 -24.88 -3.01 5.39
C SER A 368 -25.51 -2.13 6.47
N LEU A 369 -26.83 -2.27 6.67
CA LEU A 369 -27.62 -1.59 7.70
C LEU A 369 -28.16 -2.63 8.67
N THR A 370 -27.96 -2.40 9.97
CA THR A 370 -28.59 -3.13 11.07
C THR A 370 -29.43 -2.15 11.88
N GLY A 371 -30.64 -2.51 12.26
CA GLY A 371 -31.58 -1.59 12.89
C GLY A 371 -32.39 -0.78 11.87
N SER A 372 -32.91 0.37 12.25
CA SER A 372 -33.71 1.25 11.39
C SER A 372 -33.26 2.71 11.58
N ALA A 373 -32.71 3.30 10.53
CA ALA A 373 -32.62 4.74 10.45
C ALA A 373 -33.98 5.28 10.03
N GLY A 374 -34.65 6.00 10.94
CA GLY A 374 -35.88 6.72 10.58
C GLY A 374 -35.58 7.91 9.65
N PRO A 375 -36.61 8.64 9.19
CA PRO A 375 -36.40 9.84 8.41
C PRO A 375 -35.46 10.82 9.14
N LEU A 376 -34.47 11.34 8.44
CA LEU A 376 -33.53 12.32 9.01
C LEU A 376 -34.22 13.67 9.21
N VAL A 377 -34.22 14.17 10.44
CA VAL A 377 -34.74 15.50 10.80
C VAL A 377 -33.56 16.38 11.19
N ASP A 378 -33.31 17.44 10.43
CA ASP A 378 -32.22 18.39 10.66
C ASP A 378 -30.92 17.72 11.15
N PRO A 379 -30.27 16.86 10.34
CA PRO A 379 -29.23 15.96 10.81
C PRO A 379 -28.03 16.71 11.39
N PHE A 380 -27.59 16.24 12.57
CA PHE A 380 -26.35 16.66 13.22
C PHE A 380 -25.36 15.47 13.19
N VAL A 381 -24.22 15.67 12.55
CA VAL A 381 -23.21 14.64 12.34
C VAL A 381 -21.98 14.92 13.20
N VAL A 382 -21.57 13.93 13.96
CA VAL A 382 -20.30 13.93 14.71
C VAL A 382 -19.36 12.96 14.00
N GLU A 383 -18.37 13.47 13.27
CA GLU A 383 -17.26 12.69 12.72
C GLU A 383 -16.16 12.60 13.78
N ILE A 384 -15.91 11.39 14.28
CA ILE A 384 -14.85 11.15 15.27
C ILE A 384 -13.53 10.97 14.50
N ASP A 385 -12.61 11.91 14.71
CA ASP A 385 -11.32 11.90 14.04
C ASP A 385 -10.45 10.75 14.54
N THR A 386 -9.83 10.03 13.62
CA THR A 386 -8.89 8.94 13.90
C THR A 386 -7.59 9.20 13.17
N PRO A 387 -6.43 9.02 13.83
CA PRO A 387 -5.14 9.23 13.18
C PRO A 387 -4.99 8.38 11.93
N PRO A 388 -4.52 8.95 10.80
CA PRO A 388 -4.24 8.17 9.61
C PRO A 388 -3.06 7.22 9.86
N THR A 389 -3.07 6.05 9.21
CA THR A 389 -1.88 5.20 9.16
C THR A 389 -0.88 5.75 8.15
N ILE A 390 0.40 5.39 8.27
CA ILE A 390 1.44 5.83 7.31
C ILE A 390 1.12 5.31 5.91
N ALA A 391 0.54 4.12 5.78
CA ALA A 391 0.15 3.53 4.50
C ALA A 391 -0.96 4.35 3.80
N VAL A 392 -1.94 4.86 4.55
CA VAL A 392 -3.06 5.67 4.04
C VAL A 392 -2.61 7.10 3.74
N GLY A 393 -1.93 7.75 4.68
CA GLY A 393 -1.63 9.19 4.62
C GLY A 393 -2.87 10.07 4.82
N GLU A 394 -2.82 11.31 4.34
CA GLU A 394 -3.85 12.36 4.56
C GLU A 394 -5.00 12.30 3.52
N VAL A 395 -5.53 11.11 3.24
CA VAL A 395 -6.66 10.95 2.32
C VAL A 395 -7.95 11.41 3.02
N PRO A 396 -8.76 12.31 2.42
CA PRO A 396 -10.04 12.75 2.98
C PRO A 396 -11.06 11.61 3.10
N TRP A 397 -11.77 11.57 4.21
CA TRP A 397 -12.86 10.62 4.47
C TRP A 397 -13.99 11.26 5.26
N GLY A 398 -15.14 10.61 5.33
CA GLY A 398 -16.34 11.07 6.03
C GLY A 398 -17.52 11.29 5.10
N VAL A 399 -18.66 11.65 5.69
CA VAL A 399 -19.94 11.77 4.96
C VAL A 399 -20.29 13.19 4.52
N ALA A 400 -19.49 14.18 4.94
CA ALA A 400 -19.74 15.60 4.68
C ALA A 400 -20.08 15.96 3.22
N PRO A 401 -19.37 15.45 2.19
CA PRO A 401 -19.66 15.81 0.81
C PRO A 401 -21.04 15.37 0.31
N TRP A 402 -21.67 14.41 0.99
CA TRP A 402 -22.93 13.77 0.57
C TRP A 402 -24.14 14.18 1.42
N LEU A 403 -23.91 14.93 2.52
CA LEU A 403 -24.94 15.46 3.40
C LEU A 403 -24.83 16.99 3.53
N PRO A 404 -24.95 17.77 2.44
CA PRO A 404 -24.71 19.21 2.46
C PRO A 404 -25.69 20.00 3.33
N GLN A 405 -26.86 19.40 3.69
CA GLN A 405 -27.87 19.97 4.56
C GLN A 405 -27.58 19.72 6.05
N ALA A 406 -26.63 18.83 6.39
CA ALA A 406 -26.32 18.49 7.77
C ALA A 406 -25.33 19.50 8.38
N GLU A 407 -25.50 19.76 9.66
CA GLU A 407 -24.44 20.36 10.46
C GLU A 407 -23.44 19.27 10.85
N ILE A 408 -22.17 19.42 10.45
CA ILE A 408 -21.13 18.42 10.66
C ILE A 408 -20.02 19.00 11.53
N VAL A 409 -19.64 18.26 12.55
CA VAL A 409 -18.47 18.56 13.39
C VAL A 409 -17.51 17.38 13.37
N ARG A 410 -16.23 17.69 13.19
CA ARG A 410 -15.17 16.71 13.38
C ARG A 410 -14.51 16.94 14.73
N VAL A 411 -14.42 15.90 15.54
CA VAL A 411 -13.91 15.99 16.92
C VAL A 411 -12.85 14.94 17.15
N LYS A 412 -11.82 15.29 17.89
CA LYS A 412 -10.91 14.31 18.46
C LYS A 412 -11.55 13.73 19.71
N PRO A 413 -11.62 12.41 19.86
CA PRO A 413 -12.38 11.78 20.95
C PRO A 413 -11.89 12.22 22.33
N GLU A 414 -10.59 12.40 22.55
CA GLU A 414 -9.97 12.83 23.80
C GLU A 414 -10.23 14.30 24.17
N GLU A 415 -10.67 15.13 23.21
CA GLU A 415 -10.98 16.56 23.41
C GLU A 415 -12.50 16.82 23.40
N ALA A 416 -13.32 15.81 23.09
CA ALA A 416 -14.74 15.97 22.85
C ALA A 416 -15.55 16.07 24.18
N ASP A 417 -16.46 17.05 24.24
CA ASP A 417 -17.47 17.16 25.29
C ASP A 417 -18.81 16.56 24.82
N ALA A 418 -19.09 15.36 25.26
CA ALA A 418 -20.32 14.63 24.91
C ALA A 418 -21.59 15.43 25.28
N GLY A 419 -21.56 16.16 26.43
CA GLY A 419 -22.68 16.99 26.87
C GLY A 419 -22.94 18.17 25.91
N ALA A 420 -21.90 18.84 25.44
CA ALA A 420 -22.00 19.89 24.44
C ALA A 420 -22.53 19.38 23.10
N LEU A 421 -22.06 18.21 22.65
CA LEU A 421 -22.51 17.54 21.42
C LEU A 421 -24.00 17.15 21.52
N LEU A 422 -24.42 16.53 22.63
CA LEU A 422 -25.82 16.19 22.92
C LEU A 422 -26.71 17.42 22.99
N GLY A 423 -26.21 18.53 23.54
CA GLY A 423 -26.93 19.81 23.57
C GLY A 423 -27.24 20.33 22.16
N ARG A 424 -26.31 20.16 21.20
CA ARG A 424 -26.49 20.52 19.78
C ARG A 424 -27.42 19.54 19.03
N ALA A 425 -27.43 18.27 19.43
CA ALA A 425 -28.23 17.21 18.80
C ALA A 425 -29.67 17.14 19.33
N ARG A 426 -30.08 17.94 20.31
CA ARG A 426 -31.30 17.77 21.16
C ARG A 426 -32.54 17.25 20.42
N ASP A 427 -33.02 17.99 19.40
CA ASP A 427 -34.26 17.68 18.65
C ASP A 427 -33.92 17.27 17.19
N ARG A 428 -32.72 16.82 16.96
CA ARG A 428 -32.13 16.52 15.64
C ARG A 428 -31.80 15.04 15.52
N SER A 429 -31.72 14.55 14.30
CA SER A 429 -31.18 13.22 14.05
C SER A 429 -29.66 13.23 14.30
N LEU A 430 -29.21 12.45 15.30
CA LEU A 430 -27.80 12.32 15.62
C LEU A 430 -27.18 11.19 14.79
N ILE A 431 -26.12 11.52 14.04
CA ILE A 431 -25.32 10.56 13.26
C ILE A 431 -23.90 10.63 13.78
N VAL A 432 -23.34 9.49 14.18
CA VAL A 432 -21.94 9.39 14.64
C VAL A 432 -21.16 8.59 13.60
N VAL A 433 -20.15 9.19 13.01
CA VAL A 433 -19.29 8.59 12.00
C VAL A 433 -17.92 8.30 12.60
N VAL A 434 -17.43 7.11 12.46
CA VAL A 434 -16.17 6.66 13.02
C VAL A 434 -15.46 5.72 12.05
N LYS A 435 -14.14 5.61 12.20
CA LYS A 435 -13.32 4.64 11.47
C LYS A 435 -12.54 3.77 12.44
N ASP A 436 -12.68 2.43 12.31
CA ASP A 436 -11.97 1.43 13.12
C ASP A 436 -12.15 1.63 14.64
N ALA A 437 -13.38 1.89 15.08
CA ALA A 437 -13.69 2.13 16.49
C ALA A 437 -13.18 1.02 17.43
N HIS A 438 -13.10 -0.23 16.95
CA HIS A 438 -12.58 -1.36 17.72
C HIS A 438 -11.13 -1.16 18.20
N ARG A 439 -10.33 -0.38 17.48
CA ARG A 439 -8.92 -0.09 17.79
C ARG A 439 -8.73 1.15 18.68
N HIS A 440 -9.76 2.01 18.81
CA HIS A 440 -9.69 3.30 19.48
C HIS A 440 -10.58 3.33 20.73
N PRO A 441 -10.03 3.05 21.95
CA PRO A 441 -10.80 3.05 23.19
C PRO A 441 -11.56 4.35 23.45
N ASP A 442 -10.91 5.50 23.24
CA ASP A 442 -11.50 6.82 23.50
C ASP A 442 -12.69 7.09 22.54
N SER A 443 -12.60 6.65 21.29
CA SER A 443 -13.73 6.72 20.33
C SER A 443 -14.90 5.87 20.80
N ARG A 444 -14.65 4.65 21.33
CA ARG A 444 -15.72 3.80 21.86
C ARG A 444 -16.37 4.38 23.11
N GLU A 445 -15.60 5.02 23.99
CA GLU A 445 -16.09 5.70 25.18
C GLU A 445 -17.03 6.84 24.79
N LEU A 446 -16.59 7.76 23.92
CA LEU A 446 -17.40 8.86 23.41
C LEU A 446 -18.69 8.37 22.74
N ILE A 447 -18.61 7.35 21.86
CA ILE A 447 -19.79 6.76 21.20
C ILE A 447 -20.74 6.18 22.25
N SER A 448 -20.23 5.48 23.26
CA SER A 448 -21.05 4.87 24.31
C SER A 448 -21.77 5.93 25.15
N GLU A 449 -21.14 7.05 25.49
CA GLU A 449 -21.77 8.18 26.17
C GLU A 449 -22.88 8.83 25.33
N LEU A 450 -22.62 9.07 24.03
CA LEU A 450 -23.63 9.61 23.11
C LEU A 450 -24.83 8.68 22.99
N LEU A 451 -24.61 7.37 22.85
CA LEU A 451 -25.68 6.38 22.72
C LEU A 451 -26.46 6.14 24.03
N ALA A 452 -25.83 6.31 25.20
CA ALA A 452 -26.53 6.23 26.47
C ALA A 452 -27.63 7.32 26.60
N ALA A 453 -27.36 8.50 26.05
CA ALA A 453 -28.34 9.61 26.03
C ALA A 453 -29.25 9.60 24.77
N ARG A 454 -28.77 9.08 23.65
CA ARG A 454 -29.45 9.04 22.35
C ARG A 454 -29.37 7.63 21.75
N PRO A 455 -30.14 6.66 22.31
CA PRO A 455 -30.15 5.29 21.81
C PRO A 455 -30.76 5.16 20.38
N ASP A 456 -31.45 6.19 19.92
CA ASP A 456 -31.96 6.35 18.56
C ASP A 456 -30.90 6.82 17.52
N ALA A 457 -29.70 7.20 17.96
CA ALA A 457 -28.66 7.68 17.07
C ALA A 457 -28.21 6.60 16.06
N VAL A 458 -27.78 7.06 14.90
CA VAL A 458 -27.19 6.22 13.86
C VAL A 458 -25.66 6.23 14.01
N VAL A 459 -25.04 5.06 14.00
CA VAL A 459 -23.58 4.92 13.94
C VAL A 459 -23.17 4.43 12.55
N VAL A 460 -22.24 5.15 11.93
CA VAL A 460 -21.63 4.78 10.64
C VAL A 460 -20.18 4.39 10.90
N GLU A 461 -19.88 3.09 10.85
CA GLU A 461 -18.52 2.56 10.93
C GLU A 461 -17.91 2.52 9.53
N MET A 462 -16.88 3.34 9.29
CA MET A 462 -16.18 3.43 8.01
C MET A 462 -14.87 2.61 7.98
N GLY A 463 -14.64 1.77 9.00
CA GLY A 463 -13.60 0.77 9.06
C GLY A 463 -14.16 -0.65 9.05
N LEU A 464 -13.46 -1.56 9.74
CA LEU A 464 -13.94 -2.94 9.95
C LEU A 464 -15.01 -2.98 11.05
N PRO A 465 -16.18 -3.61 10.82
CA PRO A 465 -17.30 -3.62 11.76
C PRO A 465 -17.11 -4.67 12.88
N ILE A 466 -15.95 -4.66 13.53
CA ILE A 466 -15.59 -5.60 14.59
C ILE A 466 -16.30 -5.24 15.90
N TRP A 467 -16.32 -3.95 16.27
CA TRP A 467 -17.06 -3.46 17.41
C TRP A 467 -18.40 -2.87 16.96
N ARG A 468 -19.50 -3.39 17.49
CA ARG A 468 -20.86 -2.96 17.16
C ARG A 468 -21.58 -2.47 18.41
N PRO A 469 -21.74 -1.15 18.61
CA PRO A 469 -22.48 -0.61 19.71
C PRO A 469 -24.00 -0.83 19.52
N GLY A 470 -24.75 -0.82 20.64
CA GLY A 470 -26.20 -0.88 20.61
C GLY A 470 -26.81 0.47 20.20
N ALA A 471 -26.82 0.77 18.91
CA ALA A 471 -27.41 1.98 18.32
C ALA A 471 -28.79 1.72 17.74
N GLY A 472 -29.60 2.76 17.50
CA GLY A 472 -30.88 2.68 16.80
C GLY A 472 -30.70 2.13 15.37
N ALA A 473 -29.64 2.56 14.71
CA ALA A 473 -29.17 1.99 13.46
C ALA A 473 -27.64 1.94 13.43
N TYR A 474 -27.08 0.91 12.79
CA TYR A 474 -25.65 0.75 12.58
C TYR A 474 -25.38 0.45 11.11
N ILE A 475 -24.58 1.30 10.47
CA ILE A 475 -24.15 1.15 9.08
C ILE A 475 -22.67 0.76 9.07
N ALA A 476 -22.32 -0.32 8.37
CA ALA A 476 -20.95 -0.72 8.13
C ALA A 476 -20.60 -0.53 6.66
N THR A 477 -19.52 0.16 6.37
CA THR A 477 -19.08 0.48 5.00
C THR A 477 -17.89 -0.33 4.54
N TYR A 478 -17.15 -0.98 5.45
CA TYR A 478 -15.96 -1.78 5.18
C TYR A 478 -14.82 -0.99 4.49
N GLY A 479 -14.73 0.31 4.76
CA GLY A 479 -13.73 1.21 4.22
C GLY A 479 -14.23 2.65 4.17
N ALA A 480 -13.30 3.61 4.07
CA ALA A 480 -13.59 5.03 4.16
C ALA A 480 -13.44 5.76 2.80
N ALA A 481 -13.46 5.02 1.69
CA ALA A 481 -13.45 5.63 0.37
C ALA A 481 -14.66 6.53 0.11
N ARG A 482 -14.50 7.48 -0.81
CA ARG A 482 -15.59 8.38 -1.25
C ARG A 482 -16.84 7.60 -1.71
N ALA A 483 -16.64 6.47 -2.40
CA ALA A 483 -17.73 5.58 -2.83
C ALA A 483 -18.48 4.97 -1.63
N ASN A 484 -17.74 4.52 -0.60
CA ASN A 484 -18.31 3.94 0.61
C ASN A 484 -19.13 4.97 1.41
N ALA A 485 -18.59 6.20 1.58
CA ALA A 485 -19.29 7.30 2.22
C ALA A 485 -20.60 7.63 1.51
N ARG A 486 -20.58 7.74 0.18
CA ARG A 486 -21.79 7.98 -0.63
C ARG A 486 -22.83 6.89 -0.47
N ALA A 487 -22.43 5.62 -0.54
CA ALA A 487 -23.34 4.50 -0.37
C ALA A 487 -23.98 4.48 1.03
N ALA A 488 -23.23 4.83 2.10
CA ALA A 488 -23.77 4.96 3.44
C ALA A 488 -24.83 6.07 3.53
N VAL A 489 -24.57 7.24 2.92
CA VAL A 489 -25.52 8.35 2.92
C VAL A 489 -26.79 8.02 2.12
N GLU A 490 -26.67 7.34 1.01
CA GLU A 490 -27.83 6.86 0.24
C GLU A 490 -28.73 5.96 1.08
N LEU A 491 -28.17 5.09 1.95
CA LEU A 491 -28.95 4.29 2.91
C LEU A 491 -29.58 5.13 4.03
N LEU A 492 -28.92 6.21 4.45
CA LEU A 492 -29.43 7.12 5.48
C LEU A 492 -30.62 7.97 5.00
N THR A 493 -30.70 8.21 3.70
CA THR A 493 -31.66 9.14 3.08
C THR A 493 -32.74 8.44 2.25
N ALA A 494 -32.70 7.09 2.17
CA ALA A 494 -33.70 6.27 1.50
C ALA A 494 -34.94 6.10 2.38
#